data_636f813057d7d7730a9d5b39d73b5cde
#
_entry.id   636f813057d7d7730a9d5b39d73b5cde
#
_cell.length_a   1.000
_cell.length_b   1.000
_cell.length_c   1.000
_cell.angle_alpha   90.00
_cell.angle_beta   90.00
_cell.angle_gamma   90.00
#
_symmetry.space_group_name_H-M   'P 1'
#
loop_
_entity.id
_entity.type
_entity.pdbx_description
1 polymer ?
#
loop_
_entity_poly.entity_id
_entity_poly.type
_entity_poly.pdbx_seq_one_letter_code
_entity_poly.pdbx_strand_id
1 'polypeptide(L)'
;MSIKKYVESIPVGPLAIVALSGSKQLGEAVDAYIADWRSQRIEAKESPITFKGYTKDSYLLDVKTPRFGTGEAKCTLGESVRGTDLYIIDDVTNHSIEYTVCGCKNHMSPDDHYQDLKRVIAAAAGKAHRINVIMPFLYEGRQHKRSGRESLDCALALQELVNMGVENIITFDAHDPRVQNAIPLKGFETVQPIYQFIKYLLKNETELQIDSDHMMVISPDEGGMGRAIYFANVLGLD
;
A
#
# COMPACT_ATOMS: atom_id res chain seq x y z
N MET A 1 -29.87 7.54 -16.37
CA MET A 1 -28.51 7.03 -16.60
C MET A 1 -28.46 5.60 -16.08
N SER A 2 -28.28 4.61 -16.96
CA SER A 2 -28.17 3.20 -16.55
C SER A 2 -26.88 3.01 -15.80
N ILE A 3 -26.98 2.72 -14.50
CA ILE A 3 -25.83 2.30 -13.69
C ILE A 3 -25.34 0.99 -14.30
N LYS A 4 -24.16 1.00 -14.93
CA LYS A 4 -23.50 -0.23 -15.36
C LYS A 4 -23.43 -1.15 -14.13
N LYS A 5 -24.16 -2.26 -14.15
CA LYS A 5 -23.98 -3.33 -13.17
C LYS A 5 -22.52 -3.79 -13.27
N TYR A 6 -21.70 -3.41 -12.31
CA TYR A 6 -20.39 -4.02 -12.16
C TYR A 6 -20.60 -5.50 -11.89
N VAL A 7 -20.10 -6.32 -12.79
CA VAL A 7 -20.04 -7.77 -12.55
C VAL A 7 -18.94 -7.98 -11.50
N GLU A 8 -19.36 -8.22 -10.27
CA GLU A 8 -18.40 -8.60 -9.22
C GLU A 8 -17.79 -9.95 -9.56
N SER A 9 -16.49 -10.01 -9.63
CA SER A 9 -15.77 -11.29 -9.70
C SER A 9 -15.85 -12.00 -8.35
N ILE A 10 -15.88 -13.32 -8.38
CA ILE A 10 -15.84 -14.13 -7.15
C ILE A 10 -14.50 -13.84 -6.46
N PRO A 11 -14.49 -13.46 -5.18
CA PRO A 11 -13.26 -13.23 -4.44
C PRO A 11 -12.36 -14.46 -4.39
N VAL A 12 -11.06 -14.23 -4.43
CA VAL A 12 -10.03 -15.28 -4.37
C VAL A 12 -10.09 -16.05 -3.05
N GLY A 13 -10.46 -15.35 -1.96
CA GLY A 13 -10.63 -15.90 -0.63
C GLY A 13 -11.23 -14.86 0.33
N PRO A 14 -11.48 -15.22 1.59
CA PRO A 14 -11.84 -14.27 2.61
C PRO A 14 -10.75 -13.20 2.78
N LEU A 15 -11.15 -11.93 2.80
CA LEU A 15 -10.22 -10.82 3.00
C LEU A 15 -9.61 -10.87 4.39
N ALA A 16 -8.31 -10.65 4.46
CA ALA A 16 -7.57 -10.40 5.69
C ALA A 16 -6.58 -9.26 5.48
N ILE A 17 -6.46 -8.39 6.46
CA ILE A 17 -5.56 -7.22 6.41
C ILE A 17 -4.60 -7.31 7.59
N VAL A 18 -3.32 -7.13 7.33
CA VAL A 18 -2.29 -6.92 8.34
C VAL A 18 -1.72 -5.53 8.13
N ALA A 19 -1.77 -4.68 9.14
CA ALA A 19 -1.10 -3.40 9.15
C ALA A 19 0.09 -3.45 10.11
N LEU A 20 1.30 -3.27 9.60
CA LEU A 20 2.51 -3.20 10.41
C LEU A 20 2.53 -1.94 11.29
N SER A 21 3.42 -1.88 12.26
CA SER A 21 3.45 -0.81 13.26
C SER A 21 3.45 0.59 12.67
N GLY A 22 4.19 0.79 11.58
CA GLY A 22 4.26 2.06 10.84
C GLY A 22 2.99 2.44 10.09
N SER A 23 2.11 1.47 9.81
CA SER A 23 0.91 1.64 8.98
C SER A 23 -0.40 1.47 9.75
N LYS A 24 -0.36 1.42 11.08
CA LYS A 24 -1.52 1.07 11.90
C LYS A 24 -2.72 1.97 11.63
N GLN A 25 -2.50 3.28 11.65
CA GLN A 25 -3.55 4.26 11.41
C GLN A 25 -4.15 4.16 9.99
N LEU A 26 -3.32 3.93 8.97
CA LEU A 26 -3.78 3.71 7.60
C LEU A 26 -4.59 2.41 7.50
N GLY A 27 -4.10 1.33 8.11
CA GLY A 27 -4.78 0.04 8.14
C GLY A 27 -6.15 0.11 8.79
N GLU A 28 -6.28 0.80 9.92
CA GLU A 28 -7.55 1.02 10.62
C GLU A 28 -8.54 1.82 9.75
N ALA A 29 -8.07 2.87 9.07
CA ALA A 29 -8.91 3.65 8.17
C ALA A 29 -9.37 2.85 6.94
N VAL A 30 -8.50 2.05 6.34
CA VAL A 30 -8.84 1.16 5.22
C VAL A 30 -9.83 0.09 5.65
N ASP A 31 -9.63 -0.52 6.79
CA ASP A 31 -10.51 -1.54 7.36
C ASP A 31 -11.92 -1.03 7.58
N ALA A 32 -12.04 0.11 8.29
CA ALA A 32 -13.31 0.76 8.55
C ALA A 32 -14.06 1.10 7.25
N TYR A 33 -13.35 1.64 6.25
CA TYR A 33 -13.93 1.97 4.96
C TYR A 33 -14.46 0.72 4.22
N ILE A 34 -13.70 -0.37 4.21
CA ILE A 34 -14.11 -1.61 3.53
C ILE A 34 -15.28 -2.27 4.25
N ALA A 35 -15.28 -2.29 5.58
CA ALA A 35 -16.36 -2.85 6.38
C ALA A 35 -17.68 -2.11 6.11
N ASP A 36 -17.67 -0.78 6.17
CA ASP A 36 -18.82 0.07 5.88
C ASP A 36 -19.30 -0.11 4.43
N TRP A 37 -18.39 0.00 3.46
CA TRP A 37 -18.72 -0.15 2.04
C TRP A 37 -19.35 -1.52 1.70
N ARG A 38 -18.83 -2.61 2.26
CA ARG A 38 -19.40 -3.95 2.03
C ARG A 38 -20.77 -4.10 2.68
N SER A 39 -20.97 -3.54 3.87
CA SER A 39 -22.28 -3.55 4.55
C SER A 39 -23.33 -2.80 3.75
N GLN A 40 -23.03 -1.59 3.31
CA GLN A 40 -23.91 -0.78 2.47
C GLN A 40 -24.31 -1.50 1.17
N ARG A 41 -23.39 -2.17 0.50
CA ARG A 41 -23.66 -2.90 -0.75
C ARG A 41 -24.58 -4.10 -0.53
N ILE A 42 -24.49 -4.78 0.59
CA ILE A 42 -25.38 -5.89 0.93
C ILE A 42 -26.78 -5.35 1.23
N GLU A 43 -26.88 -4.30 2.03
CA GLU A 43 -28.16 -3.64 2.35
C GLU A 43 -28.88 -3.15 1.09
N ALA A 44 -28.13 -2.54 0.16
CA ALA A 44 -28.64 -2.10 -1.13
C ALA A 44 -28.96 -3.25 -2.11
N LYS A 45 -28.69 -4.51 -1.75
CA LYS A 45 -28.79 -5.68 -2.63
C LYS A 45 -28.01 -5.56 -3.94
N GLU A 46 -26.94 -4.80 -3.91
CA GLU A 46 -26.07 -4.58 -5.07
C GLU A 46 -25.04 -5.69 -5.26
N SER A 47 -24.76 -6.45 -4.21
CA SER A 47 -23.81 -7.57 -4.26
C SER A 47 -24.54 -8.91 -4.17
N PRO A 48 -24.39 -9.81 -5.16
CA PRO A 48 -24.87 -11.18 -5.09
C PRO A 48 -23.95 -12.08 -4.26
N ILE A 49 -22.80 -11.57 -3.81
CA ILE A 49 -21.78 -12.36 -3.15
C ILE A 49 -22.06 -12.42 -1.66
N THR A 50 -22.52 -13.60 -1.20
CA THR A 50 -22.79 -13.87 0.20
C THR A 50 -22.08 -15.17 0.61
N PHE A 51 -20.80 -15.09 0.97
CA PHE A 51 -20.14 -16.22 1.59
C PHE A 51 -19.74 -15.88 3.04
N LYS A 52 -19.55 -16.91 3.85
CA LYS A 52 -19.15 -16.72 5.25
C LYS A 52 -17.82 -15.95 5.34
N GLY A 53 -17.85 -14.81 6.01
CA GLY A 53 -16.69 -13.93 6.19
C GLY A 53 -16.52 -12.86 5.09
N TYR A 54 -17.49 -12.71 4.17
CA TYR A 54 -17.50 -11.59 3.24
C TYR A 54 -17.77 -10.27 3.96
N THR A 55 -18.75 -10.27 4.87
CA THR A 55 -19.04 -9.14 5.74
C THR A 55 -18.52 -9.44 7.13
N LYS A 56 -17.74 -8.53 7.66
CA LYS A 56 -17.18 -8.56 9.02
C LYS A 56 -17.15 -7.14 9.56
N ASP A 57 -17.14 -7.01 10.89
CA ASP A 57 -16.93 -5.72 11.56
C ASP A 57 -15.50 -5.21 11.38
N SER A 58 -14.53 -6.13 11.22
CA SER A 58 -13.14 -5.84 10.92
C SER A 58 -12.46 -6.98 10.17
N TYR A 59 -11.58 -6.64 9.25
CA TYR A 59 -10.71 -7.54 8.50
C TYR A 59 -9.26 -7.49 9.00
N LEU A 60 -8.95 -6.59 9.95
CA LEU A 60 -7.63 -6.48 10.53
C LEU A 60 -7.31 -7.69 11.40
N LEU A 61 -6.10 -8.22 11.22
CA LEU A 61 -5.54 -9.27 12.05
C LEU A 61 -4.52 -8.67 13.03
N ASP A 62 -4.52 -9.19 14.27
CA ASP A 62 -3.48 -8.84 15.23
C ASP A 62 -2.12 -9.36 14.76
N VAL A 63 -1.14 -8.49 14.67
CA VAL A 63 0.25 -8.80 14.32
C VAL A 63 1.18 -8.17 15.33
N LYS A 64 2.18 -8.95 15.75
CA LYS A 64 3.21 -8.47 16.67
C LYS A 64 4.58 -8.80 16.12
N THR A 65 5.45 -7.79 16.10
CA THR A 65 6.87 -7.91 15.72
C THR A 65 7.79 -7.51 16.87
N PRO A 66 7.77 -8.27 18.00
CA PRO A 66 8.58 -7.92 19.16
C PRO A 66 10.07 -8.03 18.85
N ARG A 67 10.83 -7.05 19.38
CA ARG A 67 12.28 -7.03 19.29
C ARG A 67 12.90 -7.76 20.48
N PHE A 68 13.98 -8.48 20.22
CA PHE A 68 14.88 -8.97 21.26
C PHE A 68 15.85 -7.85 21.69
N GLY A 69 16.53 -8.02 22.81
CA GLY A 69 17.48 -7.02 23.30
C GLY A 69 18.62 -6.68 22.34
N THR A 70 18.94 -7.58 21.42
CA THR A 70 19.95 -7.39 20.35
C THR A 70 19.43 -6.61 19.14
N GLY A 71 18.10 -6.32 19.07
CA GLY A 71 17.46 -5.68 17.93
C GLY A 71 16.82 -6.64 16.92
N GLU A 72 17.16 -7.93 16.98
CA GLU A 72 16.47 -8.96 16.19
C GLU A 72 14.99 -9.01 16.55
N ALA A 73 14.15 -9.46 15.61
CA ALA A 73 12.72 -9.57 15.84
C ALA A 73 12.17 -10.92 15.38
N LYS A 74 10.97 -11.22 15.84
CA LYS A 74 10.12 -12.27 15.29
C LYS A 74 8.76 -11.69 14.93
N CYS A 75 8.00 -12.39 14.08
CA CYS A 75 6.60 -12.07 13.82
C CYS A 75 5.69 -13.15 14.41
N THR A 76 4.58 -12.71 14.99
CA THR A 76 3.47 -13.59 15.38
C THR A 76 2.16 -13.01 14.83
N LEU A 77 1.37 -13.86 14.17
CA LEU A 77 0.00 -13.56 13.76
C LEU A 77 -0.94 -14.08 14.84
N GLY A 78 -1.86 -13.24 15.31
CA GLY A 78 -2.81 -13.58 16.36
C GLY A 78 -3.91 -14.54 15.91
N GLU A 79 -4.17 -14.57 14.60
CA GLU A 79 -5.21 -15.39 13.98
C GLU A 79 -4.68 -16.19 12.77
N SER A 80 -5.48 -17.18 12.35
CA SER A 80 -5.14 -18.00 11.20
C SER A 80 -5.40 -17.25 9.88
N VAL A 81 -4.39 -17.21 9.02
CA VAL A 81 -4.48 -16.68 7.65
C VAL A 81 -4.79 -17.77 6.61
N ARG A 82 -5.16 -18.97 7.05
CA ARG A 82 -5.38 -20.09 6.12
C ARG A 82 -6.49 -19.80 5.12
N GLY A 83 -6.16 -19.91 3.84
CA GLY A 83 -7.08 -19.72 2.72
C GLY A 83 -7.52 -18.27 2.48
N THR A 84 -6.93 -17.30 3.18
CA THR A 84 -7.27 -15.89 3.01
C THR A 84 -6.61 -15.26 1.79
N ASP A 85 -7.25 -14.23 1.26
CA ASP A 85 -6.64 -13.21 0.41
C ASP A 85 -6.06 -12.16 1.35
N LEU A 86 -4.75 -12.24 1.59
CA LEU A 86 -4.05 -11.46 2.60
C LEU A 86 -3.44 -10.20 2.01
N TYR A 87 -3.75 -9.05 2.59
CA TYR A 87 -3.13 -7.75 2.28
C TYR A 87 -2.28 -7.30 3.46
N ILE A 88 -1.01 -7.00 3.20
CA ILE A 88 -0.06 -6.51 4.19
C ILE A 88 0.28 -5.07 3.86
N ILE A 89 0.00 -4.15 4.79
CA ILE A 89 0.25 -2.71 4.63
C ILE A 89 1.48 -2.34 5.45
N ASP A 90 2.48 -1.76 4.80
CA ASP A 90 3.73 -1.33 5.44
C ASP A 90 4.20 0.03 4.92
N ASP A 91 4.22 1.02 5.80
CA ASP A 91 4.86 2.32 5.54
C ASP A 91 6.32 2.26 6.00
N VAL A 92 7.20 1.96 5.07
CA VAL A 92 8.65 1.85 5.33
C VAL A 92 9.30 3.18 5.69
N THR A 93 8.60 4.30 5.53
CA THR A 93 9.15 5.64 5.81
C THR A 93 8.78 6.17 7.19
N ASN A 94 7.97 5.44 7.95
CA ASN A 94 7.51 5.90 9.26
C ASN A 94 8.60 5.85 10.32
N HIS A 95 9.30 6.96 10.48
CA HIS A 95 10.41 7.12 11.43
C HIS A 95 9.95 7.34 12.89
N SER A 96 8.63 7.43 13.14
CA SER A 96 8.11 7.66 14.50
C SER A 96 8.12 6.42 15.39
N ILE A 97 8.27 5.23 14.80
CA ILE A 97 8.26 3.98 15.56
C ILE A 97 9.63 3.76 16.21
N GLU A 98 9.62 3.55 17.51
CA GLU A 98 10.82 3.33 18.31
C GLU A 98 10.88 1.88 18.82
N TYR A 99 12.10 1.38 19.00
CA TYR A 99 12.38 0.14 19.69
C TYR A 99 13.69 0.24 20.48
N THR A 100 13.91 -0.68 21.42
CA THR A 100 15.10 -0.65 22.28
C THR A 100 16.10 -1.73 21.86
N VAL A 101 17.36 -1.34 21.69
CA VAL A 101 18.50 -2.24 21.46
C VAL A 101 19.57 -1.97 22.52
N CYS A 102 20.00 -2.98 23.25
CA CYS A 102 21.01 -2.87 24.28
C CYS A 102 20.78 -1.70 25.26
N GLY A 103 19.52 -1.44 25.60
CA GLY A 103 19.11 -0.36 26.49
C GLY A 103 18.98 1.03 25.85
N CYS A 104 19.33 1.18 24.56
CA CYS A 104 19.22 2.43 23.83
C CYS A 104 17.97 2.47 22.96
N LYS A 105 17.29 3.61 22.92
CA LYS A 105 16.18 3.85 21.98
C LYS A 105 16.68 4.07 20.57
N ASN A 106 16.05 3.43 19.62
CA ASN A 106 16.32 3.57 18.19
C ASN A 106 15.00 3.76 17.44
N HIS A 107 15.02 4.62 16.44
CA HIS A 107 13.91 4.75 15.49
C HIS A 107 14.03 3.66 14.43
N MET A 108 12.90 3.13 13.98
CA MET A 108 12.90 2.19 12.87
C MET A 108 13.36 2.87 11.58
N SER A 109 14.32 2.25 10.92
CA SER A 109 14.75 2.60 9.58
C SER A 109 13.82 1.96 8.53
N PRO A 110 13.89 2.40 7.25
CA PRO A 110 13.23 1.69 6.15
C PRO A 110 13.58 0.20 6.09
N ASP A 111 14.82 -0.15 6.40
CA ASP A 111 15.29 -1.54 6.44
C ASP A 111 14.63 -2.34 7.57
N ASP A 112 14.43 -1.72 8.74
CA ASP A 112 13.73 -2.35 9.86
C ASP A 112 12.28 -2.68 9.50
N HIS A 113 11.58 -1.73 8.88
CA HIS A 113 10.21 -1.91 8.40
C HIS A 113 10.14 -3.00 7.34
N TYR A 114 10.97 -2.92 6.32
CA TYR A 114 11.03 -3.91 5.25
C TYR A 114 11.38 -5.31 5.79
N GLN A 115 12.27 -5.40 6.77
CA GLN A 115 12.58 -6.69 7.41
C GLN A 115 11.39 -7.23 8.22
N ASP A 116 10.59 -6.36 8.86
CA ASP A 116 9.37 -6.78 9.56
C ASP A 116 8.29 -7.23 8.56
N LEU A 117 8.16 -6.56 7.42
CA LEU A 117 7.31 -7.02 6.30
C LEU A 117 7.66 -8.46 5.89
N LYS A 118 8.94 -8.75 5.68
CA LYS A 118 9.41 -10.11 5.33
C LYS A 118 9.08 -11.13 6.41
N ARG A 119 9.17 -10.75 7.68
CA ARG A 119 8.78 -11.63 8.80
C ARG A 119 7.29 -11.97 8.78
N VAL A 120 6.42 -11.00 8.46
CA VAL A 120 4.98 -11.22 8.31
C VAL A 120 4.70 -12.17 7.14
N ILE A 121 5.32 -11.94 5.99
CA ILE A 121 5.20 -12.80 4.81
C ILE A 121 5.62 -14.24 5.16
N ALA A 122 6.76 -14.41 5.84
CA ALA A 122 7.25 -15.71 6.27
C ALA A 122 6.29 -16.41 7.25
N ALA A 123 5.68 -15.67 8.18
CA ALA A 123 4.70 -16.21 9.11
C ALA A 123 3.40 -16.66 8.44
N ALA A 124 3.02 -15.99 7.33
CA ALA A 124 1.84 -16.29 6.53
C ALA A 124 2.08 -17.35 5.44
N ALA A 125 3.34 -17.57 5.05
CA ALA A 125 3.72 -18.40 3.90
C ALA A 125 3.16 -19.84 3.97
N GLY A 126 2.65 -20.31 2.83
CA GLY A 126 2.06 -21.63 2.69
C GLY A 126 0.69 -21.81 3.37
N LYS A 127 0.10 -20.74 3.89
CA LYS A 127 -1.21 -20.76 4.56
C LYS A 127 -2.22 -19.83 3.91
N ALA A 128 -1.85 -18.57 3.64
CA ALA A 128 -2.67 -17.66 2.85
C ALA A 128 -2.85 -18.20 1.43
N HIS A 129 -4.02 -17.95 0.84
CA HIS A 129 -4.27 -18.33 -0.56
C HIS A 129 -3.50 -17.40 -1.51
N ARG A 130 -3.47 -16.11 -1.19
CA ARG A 130 -2.72 -15.09 -1.91
C ARG A 130 -2.15 -14.08 -0.91
N ILE A 131 -0.96 -13.55 -1.19
CA ILE A 131 -0.32 -12.50 -0.41
C ILE A 131 -0.12 -11.29 -1.32
N ASN A 132 -0.66 -10.16 -0.88
CA ASN A 132 -0.52 -8.86 -1.53
C ASN A 132 0.17 -7.89 -0.56
N VAL A 133 1.08 -7.08 -1.06
CA VAL A 133 1.80 -6.07 -0.27
C VAL A 133 1.41 -4.69 -0.74
N ILE A 134 1.07 -3.82 0.20
CA ILE A 134 0.80 -2.40 -0.04
C ILE A 134 1.89 -1.60 0.69
N MET A 135 2.75 -0.95 -0.08
CA MET A 135 3.74 -0.01 0.42
C MET A 135 3.38 1.39 -0.10
N PRO A 136 2.79 2.27 0.72
CA PRO A 136 2.45 3.62 0.27
C PRO A 136 3.64 4.36 -0.33
N PHE A 137 4.83 4.17 0.23
CA PHE A 137 6.10 4.54 -0.35
C PHE A 137 6.88 3.26 -0.71
N LEU A 138 7.28 3.12 -1.97
CA LEU A 138 8.00 1.92 -2.43
C LEU A 138 9.41 1.89 -1.82
N TYR A 139 9.69 0.82 -1.05
CA TYR A 139 11.02 0.59 -0.50
C TYR A 139 12.08 0.56 -1.61
N GLU A 140 13.17 1.32 -1.42
CA GLU A 140 14.26 1.54 -2.39
C GLU A 140 13.79 2.07 -3.77
N GLY A 141 12.59 2.66 -3.87
CA GLY A 141 12.01 3.12 -5.13
C GLY A 141 12.86 4.15 -5.87
N ARG A 142 13.73 4.90 -5.17
CA ARG A 142 14.68 5.85 -5.77
C ARG A 142 15.89 5.16 -6.41
N GLN A 143 16.24 3.95 -5.96
CA GLN A 143 17.31 3.13 -6.55
C GLN A 143 16.73 2.21 -7.65
N HIS A 144 16.06 2.81 -8.65
CA HIS A 144 15.34 2.15 -9.71
C HIS A 144 16.16 1.85 -10.97
N LYS A 145 17.34 2.44 -11.08
CA LYS A 145 18.28 2.25 -12.20
C LYS A 145 19.71 2.22 -11.69
N ARG A 146 20.59 1.64 -12.49
CA ARG A 146 22.01 1.57 -12.22
C ARG A 146 22.77 2.20 -13.39
N SER A 147 23.66 3.14 -13.07
CA SER A 147 24.47 3.86 -14.07
C SER A 147 25.98 3.61 -13.90
N GLY A 148 26.39 2.85 -12.91
CA GLY A 148 27.77 2.53 -12.61
C GLY A 148 27.93 1.27 -11.77
N ARG A 149 28.89 1.29 -10.84
CA ARG A 149 29.13 0.19 -9.88
C ARG A 149 28.24 0.37 -8.64
N GLU A 150 26.95 0.37 -8.84
CA GLU A 150 25.92 0.57 -7.84
C GLU A 150 25.10 -0.70 -7.65
N SER A 151 24.50 -0.87 -6.50
CA SER A 151 23.46 -1.86 -6.30
C SER A 151 22.16 -1.45 -7.02
N LEU A 152 21.26 -2.38 -7.24
CA LEU A 152 19.93 -2.13 -7.83
C LEU A 152 18.86 -2.58 -6.84
N ASP A 153 18.79 -1.85 -5.72
CA ASP A 153 18.12 -2.31 -4.52
C ASP A 153 16.60 -2.42 -4.70
N CYS A 154 15.99 -1.51 -5.47
CA CYS A 154 14.56 -1.62 -5.77
C CYS A 154 14.20 -2.94 -6.47
N ALA A 155 14.98 -3.32 -7.50
CA ALA A 155 14.74 -4.57 -8.22
C ALA A 155 14.98 -5.79 -7.33
N LEU A 156 16.04 -5.78 -6.53
CA LEU A 156 16.33 -6.86 -5.58
C LEU A 156 15.22 -7.01 -4.55
N ALA A 157 14.74 -5.92 -3.97
CA ALA A 157 13.65 -5.93 -3.01
C ALA A 157 12.35 -6.50 -3.60
N LEU A 158 11.96 -6.06 -4.80
CA LEU A 158 10.79 -6.58 -5.48
C LEU A 158 10.90 -8.09 -5.77
N GLN A 159 12.07 -8.54 -6.27
CA GLN A 159 12.33 -9.94 -6.53
C GLN A 159 12.33 -10.79 -5.24
N GLU A 160 12.87 -10.26 -4.15
CA GLU A 160 12.86 -10.93 -2.85
C GLU A 160 11.44 -11.18 -2.37
N LEU A 161 10.56 -10.17 -2.42
CA LEU A 161 9.15 -10.33 -2.05
C LEU A 161 8.42 -11.36 -2.92
N VAL A 162 8.65 -11.32 -4.22
CA VAL A 162 8.08 -12.29 -5.17
C VAL A 162 8.57 -13.72 -4.87
N ASN A 163 9.87 -13.89 -4.60
CA ASN A 163 10.46 -15.18 -4.23
C ASN A 163 9.92 -15.71 -2.90
N MET A 164 9.47 -14.83 -2.01
CA MET A 164 8.78 -15.19 -0.76
C MET A 164 7.28 -15.52 -0.96
N GLY A 165 6.75 -15.43 -2.18
CA GLY A 165 5.38 -15.80 -2.52
C GLY A 165 4.39 -14.64 -2.58
N VAL A 166 4.86 -13.39 -2.68
CA VAL A 166 4.00 -12.23 -2.95
C VAL A 166 3.52 -12.26 -4.39
N GLU A 167 2.21 -12.11 -4.59
CA GLU A 167 1.58 -12.10 -5.91
C GLU A 167 1.40 -10.70 -6.49
N ASN A 168 1.08 -9.73 -5.64
CA ASN A 168 0.86 -8.34 -6.05
C ASN A 168 1.57 -7.38 -5.10
N ILE A 169 2.17 -6.34 -5.67
CA ILE A 169 2.77 -5.22 -4.95
C ILE A 169 2.07 -3.95 -5.42
N ILE A 170 1.55 -3.18 -4.46
CA ILE A 170 0.80 -1.94 -4.71
C ILE A 170 1.54 -0.80 -4.02
N THR A 171 1.77 0.28 -4.73
CA THR A 171 2.39 1.49 -4.18
C THR A 171 1.68 2.74 -4.69
N PHE A 172 1.95 3.90 -4.07
CA PHE A 172 1.44 5.18 -4.55
C PHE A 172 2.55 5.95 -5.26
N ASP A 173 2.26 6.40 -6.47
CA ASP A 173 3.14 7.25 -7.27
C ASP A 173 4.61 6.81 -7.25
N ALA A 174 4.88 5.60 -7.75
CA ALA A 174 6.23 5.08 -7.83
C ALA A 174 7.17 6.09 -8.50
N HIS A 175 8.35 6.30 -7.93
CA HIS A 175 9.35 7.23 -8.45
C HIS A 175 9.66 7.00 -9.94
N ASP A 176 9.74 5.73 -10.32
CA ASP A 176 9.78 5.28 -11.72
C ASP A 176 8.93 4.01 -11.87
N PRO A 177 7.78 4.05 -12.59
CA PRO A 177 6.91 2.88 -12.71
C PRO A 177 7.54 1.72 -13.49
N ARG A 178 8.68 1.94 -14.20
CA ARG A 178 9.41 0.88 -14.91
C ARG A 178 10.06 -0.13 -13.98
N VAL A 179 10.10 0.11 -12.66
CA VAL A 179 10.56 -0.89 -11.68
C VAL A 179 9.78 -2.19 -11.76
N GLN A 180 8.53 -2.17 -12.24
CA GLN A 180 7.72 -3.36 -12.53
C GLN A 180 8.42 -4.38 -13.46
N ASN A 181 9.34 -3.90 -14.32
CA ASN A 181 10.11 -4.77 -15.22
C ASN A 181 11.02 -5.77 -14.47
N ALA A 182 11.30 -5.53 -13.18
CA ALA A 182 12.04 -6.47 -12.35
C ALA A 182 11.25 -7.73 -12.00
N ILE A 183 9.91 -7.67 -12.09
CA ILE A 183 8.98 -8.75 -11.71
C ILE A 183 7.89 -8.98 -12.77
N PRO A 184 8.24 -9.27 -14.03
CA PRO A 184 7.32 -9.23 -15.18
C PRO A 184 6.18 -10.25 -15.12
N LEU A 185 6.26 -11.25 -14.24
CA LEU A 185 5.24 -12.31 -14.10
C LEU A 185 4.35 -12.11 -12.87
N LYS A 186 4.48 -10.99 -12.17
CA LYS A 186 3.72 -10.67 -10.94
C LYS A 186 3.02 -9.33 -11.06
N GLY A 187 1.96 -9.15 -10.27
CA GLY A 187 1.22 -7.89 -10.25
C GLY A 187 2.05 -6.78 -9.61
N PHE A 188 2.12 -5.64 -10.31
CA PHE A 188 2.64 -4.39 -9.76
C PHE A 188 1.70 -3.26 -10.14
N GLU A 189 1.23 -2.53 -9.15
CA GLU A 189 0.34 -1.39 -9.36
C GLU A 189 0.91 -0.14 -8.70
N THR A 190 0.93 0.96 -9.45
CA THR A 190 1.22 2.28 -8.92
C THR A 190 -0.03 3.15 -9.02
N VAL A 191 -0.61 3.45 -7.86
CA VAL A 191 -1.83 4.26 -7.76
C VAL A 191 -1.45 5.73 -7.79
N GLN A 192 -2.07 6.48 -8.68
CA GLN A 192 -1.85 7.92 -8.79
C GLN A 192 -2.76 8.67 -7.81
N PRO A 193 -2.23 9.39 -6.82
CA PRO A 193 -3.03 10.06 -5.80
C PRO A 193 -3.61 11.41 -6.27
N ILE A 194 -3.21 11.91 -7.44
CA ILE A 194 -3.53 13.26 -7.94
C ILE A 194 -5.03 13.53 -7.93
N TYR A 195 -5.85 12.57 -8.37
CA TYR A 195 -7.31 12.74 -8.34
C TYR A 195 -7.85 12.98 -6.93
N GLN A 196 -7.30 12.29 -5.93
CA GLN A 196 -7.73 12.47 -4.54
C GLN A 196 -7.30 13.82 -3.98
N PHE A 197 -6.12 14.31 -4.35
CA PHE A 197 -5.67 15.65 -3.98
C PHE A 197 -6.57 16.72 -4.59
N ILE A 198 -6.87 16.62 -5.88
CA ILE A 198 -7.77 17.56 -6.56
C ILE A 198 -9.15 17.54 -5.92
N LYS A 199 -9.71 16.36 -5.68
CA LYS A 199 -11.02 16.19 -5.03
C LYS A 199 -11.03 16.82 -3.62
N TYR A 200 -9.94 16.66 -2.87
CA TYR A 200 -9.80 17.28 -1.55
C TYR A 200 -9.72 18.81 -1.64
N LEU A 201 -8.91 19.35 -2.54
CA LEU A 201 -8.78 20.79 -2.77
C LEU A 201 -10.13 21.40 -3.14
N LEU A 202 -10.81 20.86 -4.13
CA LEU A 202 -12.13 21.35 -4.58
C LEU A 202 -13.20 21.32 -3.48
N LYS A 203 -13.09 20.39 -2.55
CA LYS A 203 -14.05 20.26 -1.46
C LYS A 203 -13.80 21.22 -0.30
N ASN A 204 -12.54 21.53 -0.03
CA ASN A 204 -12.15 22.24 1.20
C ASN A 204 -11.71 23.68 0.95
N GLU A 205 -11.22 23.98 -0.26
CA GLU A 205 -10.74 25.32 -0.63
C GLU A 205 -11.78 26.01 -1.52
N THR A 206 -12.79 26.62 -0.89
CA THR A 206 -13.93 27.23 -1.58
C THR A 206 -13.60 28.53 -2.32
N GLU A 207 -12.48 29.17 -1.99
CA GLU A 207 -12.00 30.41 -2.63
C GLU A 207 -11.05 30.14 -3.81
N LEU A 208 -10.74 28.88 -4.09
CA LEU A 208 -9.82 28.50 -5.15
C LEU A 208 -10.46 28.73 -6.52
N GLN A 209 -9.85 29.61 -7.31
CA GLN A 209 -10.23 29.85 -8.69
C GLN A 209 -9.34 29.02 -9.62
N ILE A 210 -9.95 28.07 -10.36
CA ILE A 210 -9.23 27.15 -11.25
C ILE A 210 -9.43 27.63 -12.69
N ASP A 211 -8.62 28.58 -13.07
CA ASP A 211 -8.52 29.11 -14.44
C ASP A 211 -7.10 29.61 -14.70
N SER A 212 -6.74 29.84 -15.94
CA SER A 212 -5.39 30.24 -16.36
C SER A 212 -4.95 31.60 -15.83
N ASP A 213 -5.90 32.44 -15.40
CA ASP A 213 -5.59 33.80 -14.90
C ASP A 213 -5.23 33.77 -13.39
N HIS A 214 -5.71 32.77 -12.66
CA HIS A 214 -5.59 32.71 -11.20
C HIS A 214 -4.76 31.53 -10.69
N MET A 215 -4.54 30.49 -11.50
CA MET A 215 -3.84 29.29 -11.07
C MET A 215 -2.82 28.80 -12.08
N MET A 216 -1.65 28.41 -11.57
CA MET A 216 -0.59 27.77 -12.34
C MET A 216 -0.04 26.56 -11.57
N VAL A 217 0.29 25.48 -12.30
CA VAL A 217 0.97 24.33 -11.72
C VAL A 217 2.46 24.43 -12.03
N ILE A 218 3.30 24.39 -10.98
CA ILE A 218 4.75 24.52 -11.11
C ILE A 218 5.41 23.23 -10.63
N SER A 219 6.30 22.67 -11.45
CA SER A 219 7.17 21.57 -11.02
C SER A 219 8.37 22.11 -10.23
N PRO A 220 8.74 21.49 -9.10
CA PRO A 220 9.92 21.89 -8.33
C PRO A 220 11.25 21.58 -9.05
N ASP A 221 11.24 20.58 -9.93
CA ASP A 221 12.42 20.12 -10.67
C ASP A 221 12.02 19.39 -11.96
N GLU A 222 13.01 18.97 -12.74
CA GLU A 222 12.81 18.22 -13.99
C GLU A 222 12.16 16.85 -13.74
N GLY A 223 12.47 16.19 -12.64
CA GLY A 223 11.90 14.89 -12.27
C GLY A 223 10.41 14.95 -11.97
N GLY A 224 9.92 16.08 -11.45
CA GLY A 224 8.50 16.33 -11.15
C GLY A 224 7.66 16.76 -12.37
N MET A 225 8.28 17.11 -13.49
CA MET A 225 7.60 17.74 -14.64
C MET A 225 6.42 16.90 -15.17
N GLY A 226 6.59 15.60 -15.33
CA GLY A 226 5.52 14.72 -15.81
C GLY A 226 4.30 14.71 -14.89
N ARG A 227 4.51 14.77 -13.57
CA ARG A 227 3.44 14.87 -12.56
C ARG A 227 2.74 16.23 -12.61
N ALA A 228 3.52 17.30 -12.74
CA ALA A 228 2.97 18.67 -12.86
C ALA A 228 2.10 18.82 -14.10
N ILE A 229 2.57 18.35 -15.26
CA ILE A 229 1.80 18.34 -16.51
C ILE A 229 0.51 17.53 -16.36
N TYR A 230 0.58 16.34 -15.76
CA TYR A 230 -0.62 15.55 -15.54
C TYR A 230 -1.61 16.27 -14.61
N PHE A 231 -1.13 16.89 -13.54
CA PHE A 231 -1.96 17.65 -12.60
C PHE A 231 -2.62 18.86 -13.29
N ALA A 232 -1.86 19.63 -14.08
CA ALA A 232 -2.37 20.75 -14.87
C ALA A 232 -3.45 20.29 -15.85
N ASN A 233 -3.18 19.24 -16.62
CA ASN A 233 -4.15 18.69 -17.58
C ASN A 233 -5.47 18.25 -16.93
N VAL A 234 -5.42 17.63 -15.74
CA VAL A 234 -6.65 17.21 -15.03
C VAL A 234 -7.45 18.41 -14.54
N LEU A 235 -6.78 19.53 -14.22
CA LEU A 235 -7.43 20.79 -13.83
C LEU A 235 -7.87 21.63 -15.04
N GLY A 236 -7.45 21.29 -16.26
CA GLY A 236 -7.68 22.09 -17.46
C GLY A 236 -6.84 23.37 -17.52
N LEU A 237 -5.66 23.36 -16.89
CA LEU A 237 -4.67 24.43 -16.87
C LEU A 237 -3.54 24.15 -17.86
N ASP A 238 -2.85 25.21 -18.30
CA ASP A 238 -1.65 25.14 -19.14
C ASP A 238 -0.39 24.85 -18.30
#